data_c1eb0ffa71144e168fe7e2e269979b4d
#
_entry.id   c1eb0ffa71144e168fe7e2e269979b4d
#
_cell.length_a   1.000
_cell.length_b   1.000
_cell.length_c   1.000
_cell.angle_alpha   90.00
_cell.angle_beta   90.00
_cell.angle_gamma   90.00
#
_symmetry.space_group_name_H-M   'P 1'
#
loop_
_entity.id
_entity.type
_entity.pdbx_description
1 polymer ?
#
loop_
_entity_poly.entity_id
_entity_poly.type
_entity_poly.pdbx_seq_one_letter_code
_entity_poly.pdbx_strand_id
1 'polypeptide(L)'
;MKEISIGDQLDHYRLDDLVATGSHASIFRGVDLKNGTVVAIKMPRVELELDPVFYERFRREQEIGQRLNHPSVMKVLPGEHHSRDYIVMEWINGRSLRKILAEQGKLPQERATHMAIGICEAVAYIHSHGVVHRDLRPEHIMVDSNDHVKLINFGLALQVAANRITFTNLTRELQTVSYASPEEIKGLRCDARSDVYSIGVILYEMLTGRLPFGTDNSLAHINARLVKEPPSPRKIELSITPQMQQVIYRALEPAPVHRYSSAQELAHDLAHPQEVVVEERNRSRNLNRTTAVWSKNILLYVVLAAVPIVLFVLMMLATHRR
;
A
#
# COMPACT_ATOMS: atom_id res chain seq x y z
N MET A 1 -23.06 -12.20 21.74
CA MET A 1 -24.05 -11.29 21.07
C MET A 1 -24.73 -12.04 19.94
N LYS A 2 -25.97 -11.68 19.56
CA LYS A 2 -26.69 -12.32 18.43
C LYS A 2 -25.92 -12.05 17.14
N GLU A 3 -25.71 -13.08 16.34
CA GLU A 3 -25.18 -12.96 14.99
C GLU A 3 -26.20 -12.17 14.13
N ILE A 4 -25.73 -11.17 13.41
CA ILE A 4 -26.59 -10.29 12.60
C ILE A 4 -26.69 -10.87 11.19
N SER A 5 -27.90 -10.86 10.67
CA SER A 5 -28.25 -11.44 9.38
C SER A 5 -28.93 -10.42 8.46
N ILE A 6 -29.02 -10.76 7.18
CA ILE A 6 -29.79 -9.99 6.20
C ILE A 6 -31.25 -9.92 6.67
N GLY A 7 -31.84 -8.72 6.61
CA GLY A 7 -33.18 -8.41 7.07
C GLY A 7 -33.26 -7.91 8.51
N ASP A 8 -32.18 -8.07 9.30
CA ASP A 8 -32.15 -7.51 10.64
C ASP A 8 -32.06 -5.98 10.59
N GLN A 9 -32.57 -5.35 11.65
CA GLN A 9 -32.44 -3.92 11.88
C GLN A 9 -31.37 -3.67 12.95
N LEU A 10 -30.44 -2.78 12.61
CA LEU A 10 -29.40 -2.30 13.51
C LEU A 10 -29.62 -0.82 13.77
N ASP A 11 -30.09 -0.48 14.96
CA ASP A 11 -30.58 0.87 15.32
C ASP A 11 -31.64 1.36 14.30
N HIS A 12 -31.33 2.35 13.49
CA HIS A 12 -32.22 2.83 12.43
C HIS A 12 -31.78 2.40 11.01
N TYR A 13 -30.86 1.44 10.90
CA TYR A 13 -30.40 0.90 9.62
C TYR A 13 -31.00 -0.49 9.39
N ARG A 14 -31.63 -0.72 8.26
CA ARG A 14 -32.03 -2.06 7.80
C ARG A 14 -30.93 -2.65 6.94
N LEU A 15 -30.54 -3.89 7.20
CA LEU A 15 -29.52 -4.61 6.45
C LEU A 15 -30.18 -5.37 5.29
N ASP A 16 -29.90 -4.95 4.06
CA ASP A 16 -30.55 -5.51 2.87
C ASP A 16 -29.73 -6.60 2.20
N ASP A 17 -28.37 -6.51 2.24
CA ASP A 17 -27.51 -7.47 1.55
C ASP A 17 -26.12 -7.55 2.24
N LEU A 18 -25.47 -8.73 2.16
CA LEU A 18 -24.10 -8.96 2.59
C LEU A 18 -23.15 -8.82 1.39
N VAL A 19 -22.47 -7.69 1.28
CA VAL A 19 -21.63 -7.32 0.13
C VAL A 19 -20.29 -8.02 0.13
N ALA A 20 -19.67 -8.13 1.31
CA ALA A 20 -18.37 -8.76 1.48
C ALA A 20 -18.16 -9.27 2.90
N THR A 21 -17.41 -10.38 3.02
CA THR A 21 -16.93 -10.90 4.30
C THR A 21 -15.41 -11.00 4.24
N GLY A 22 -14.74 -10.18 5.05
CA GLY A 22 -13.30 -10.23 5.24
C GLY A 22 -12.90 -11.02 6.48
N SER A 23 -11.60 -11.14 6.71
CA SER A 23 -11.04 -11.77 7.92
C SER A 23 -11.42 -11.02 9.20
N HIS A 24 -11.65 -9.70 9.12
CA HIS A 24 -11.83 -8.84 10.29
C HIS A 24 -13.23 -8.23 10.42
N ALA A 25 -13.92 -8.02 9.31
CA ALA A 25 -15.21 -7.38 9.29
C ALA A 25 -16.06 -7.87 8.11
N SER A 26 -17.37 -7.74 8.27
CA SER A 26 -18.36 -7.91 7.21
C SER A 26 -18.90 -6.55 6.77
N ILE A 27 -19.15 -6.41 5.46
CA ILE A 27 -19.72 -5.20 4.86
C ILE A 27 -21.14 -5.53 4.39
N PHE A 28 -22.10 -4.81 4.93
CA PHE A 28 -23.50 -4.89 4.53
C PHE A 28 -23.89 -3.67 3.70
N ARG A 29 -24.75 -3.88 2.72
CA ARG A 29 -25.56 -2.84 2.14
C ARG A 29 -26.79 -2.66 3.02
N GLY A 30 -27.11 -1.43 3.39
CA GLY A 30 -28.29 -1.16 4.19
C GLY A 30 -29.00 0.12 3.75
N VAL A 31 -30.12 0.39 4.39
CA VAL A 31 -30.92 1.61 4.21
C VAL A 31 -31.10 2.28 5.56
N ASP A 32 -30.75 3.56 5.61
CA ASP A 32 -31.09 4.43 6.74
C ASP A 32 -32.60 4.69 6.73
N LEU A 33 -33.31 4.16 7.70
CA LEU A 33 -34.78 4.25 7.81
C LEU A 33 -35.27 5.66 8.15
N LYS A 34 -34.39 6.58 8.59
CA LYS A 34 -34.74 7.98 8.86
C LYS A 34 -34.94 8.78 7.57
N ASN A 35 -34.14 8.51 6.54
CA ASN A 35 -34.12 9.33 5.32
C ASN A 35 -34.15 8.53 4.02
N GLY A 36 -34.14 7.20 4.06
CA GLY A 36 -34.18 6.33 2.91
C GLY A 36 -32.85 6.20 2.15
N THR A 37 -31.75 6.76 2.69
CA THR A 37 -30.44 6.73 2.03
C THR A 37 -29.83 5.33 2.08
N VAL A 38 -29.29 4.86 0.93
CA VAL A 38 -28.52 3.63 0.88
C VAL A 38 -27.13 3.88 1.46
N VAL A 39 -26.69 2.98 2.35
CA VAL A 39 -25.40 3.08 3.08
C VAL A 39 -24.64 1.76 3.02
N ALA A 40 -23.34 1.82 3.22
CA ALA A 40 -22.51 0.67 3.54
C ALA A 40 -22.25 0.62 5.06
N ILE A 41 -22.43 -0.55 5.65
CA ILE A 41 -22.27 -0.75 7.10
C ILE A 41 -21.16 -1.78 7.32
N LYS A 42 -20.05 -1.35 7.87
CA LYS A 42 -18.90 -2.20 8.22
C LYS A 42 -19.06 -2.65 9.66
N MET A 43 -19.15 -3.96 9.85
CA MET A 43 -19.33 -4.58 11.16
C MET A 43 -18.11 -5.42 11.52
N PRO A 44 -17.53 -5.28 12.71
CA PRO A 44 -16.51 -6.21 13.19
C PRO A 44 -17.05 -7.62 13.29
N ARG A 45 -16.18 -8.61 13.11
CA ARG A 45 -16.53 -9.99 13.43
C ARG A 45 -16.57 -10.18 14.93
N VAL A 46 -17.54 -10.96 15.41
CA VAL A 46 -17.77 -11.19 16.85
C VAL A 46 -16.51 -11.70 17.58
N GLU A 47 -15.73 -12.56 16.90
CA GLU A 47 -14.50 -13.14 17.44
C GLU A 47 -13.41 -12.09 17.70
N LEU A 48 -13.47 -10.94 17.03
CA LEU A 48 -12.49 -9.88 17.11
C LEU A 48 -12.93 -8.67 17.95
N GLU A 49 -14.17 -8.66 18.41
CA GLU A 49 -14.70 -7.57 19.26
C GLU A 49 -13.92 -7.42 20.59
N LEU A 50 -13.28 -8.50 21.05
CA LEU A 50 -12.46 -8.53 22.26
C LEU A 50 -10.95 -8.36 22.00
N ASP A 51 -10.51 -8.25 20.74
CA ASP A 51 -9.11 -7.98 20.41
C ASP A 51 -8.81 -6.47 20.48
N PRO A 52 -8.00 -6.01 21.46
CA PRO A 52 -7.71 -4.58 21.64
C PRO A 52 -7.01 -3.96 20.41
N VAL A 53 -6.17 -4.74 19.71
CA VAL A 53 -5.43 -4.25 18.54
C VAL A 53 -6.38 -4.04 17.37
N PHE A 54 -7.31 -4.96 17.18
CA PHE A 54 -8.35 -4.84 16.17
C PHE A 54 -9.27 -3.64 16.48
N TYR A 55 -9.71 -3.51 17.72
CA TYR A 55 -10.60 -2.44 18.18
C TYR A 55 -9.99 -1.04 17.96
N GLU A 56 -8.72 -0.86 18.29
CA GLU A 56 -8.00 0.39 18.01
C GLU A 56 -7.94 0.73 16.52
N ARG A 57 -7.72 -0.29 15.66
CA ARG A 57 -7.71 -0.10 14.20
C ARG A 57 -9.08 0.31 13.68
N PHE A 58 -10.12 -0.34 14.18
CA PHE A 58 -11.51 -0.08 13.79
C PHE A 58 -11.92 1.36 14.17
N ARG A 59 -11.65 1.77 15.41
CA ARG A 59 -11.88 3.14 15.86
C ARG A 59 -11.10 4.18 15.07
N ARG A 60 -9.83 3.90 14.80
CA ARG A 60 -8.98 4.79 13.99
C ARG A 60 -9.53 4.98 12.59
N GLU A 61 -10.00 3.92 11.95
CA GLU A 61 -10.63 3.99 10.64
C GLU A 61 -11.83 4.93 10.67
N GLN A 62 -12.66 4.81 11.69
CA GLN A 62 -13.81 5.69 11.89
C GLN A 62 -13.38 7.16 12.11
N GLU A 63 -12.45 7.41 13.00
CA GLU A 63 -11.96 8.75 13.33
C GLU A 63 -11.31 9.45 12.13
N ILE A 64 -10.49 8.74 11.37
CA ILE A 64 -9.87 9.26 10.14
C ILE A 64 -10.94 9.54 9.10
N GLY A 65 -11.81 8.56 8.83
CA GLY A 65 -12.83 8.69 7.78
C GLY A 65 -13.83 9.81 8.04
N GLN A 66 -14.16 10.11 9.30
CA GLN A 66 -15.05 11.23 9.67
C GLN A 66 -14.42 12.63 9.43
N ARG A 67 -13.09 12.73 9.41
CA ARG A 67 -12.37 13.99 9.19
C ARG A 67 -12.13 14.28 7.70
N LEU A 68 -12.20 13.24 6.87
CA LEU A 68 -11.90 13.35 5.44
C LEU A 68 -13.19 13.65 4.66
N ASN A 69 -13.10 14.62 3.74
CA ASN A 69 -14.21 15.00 2.87
C ASN A 69 -13.69 15.35 1.47
N HIS A 70 -13.62 14.37 0.59
CA HIS A 70 -13.12 14.53 -0.78
C HIS A 70 -13.90 13.58 -1.72
N PRO A 71 -14.20 13.98 -2.96
CA PRO A 71 -14.96 13.14 -3.89
C PRO A 71 -14.33 11.77 -4.16
N SER A 72 -13.00 11.69 -4.18
CA SER A 72 -12.24 10.43 -4.40
C SER A 72 -11.85 9.71 -3.10
N VAL A 73 -12.43 10.08 -1.95
CA VAL A 73 -12.23 9.41 -0.66
C VAL A 73 -13.58 9.02 -0.09
N MET A 74 -13.71 7.80 0.39
CA MET A 74 -14.94 7.29 0.99
C MET A 74 -15.32 8.12 2.22
N LYS A 75 -16.55 8.57 2.26
CA LYS A 75 -17.10 9.34 3.36
C LYS A 75 -17.62 8.39 4.44
N VAL A 76 -17.11 8.53 5.67
CA VAL A 76 -17.69 7.95 6.86
C VAL A 76 -18.77 8.90 7.37
N LEU A 77 -19.97 8.39 7.54
CA LEU A 77 -21.10 9.18 8.00
C LEU A 77 -21.01 9.35 9.52
N PRO A 78 -21.37 10.53 10.07
CA PRO A 78 -21.40 10.72 11.50
C PRO A 78 -22.43 9.78 12.11
N GLY A 79 -22.02 9.01 13.12
CA GLY A 79 -22.90 8.12 13.87
C GLY A 79 -23.47 8.81 15.09
N GLU A 80 -24.74 8.55 15.39
CA GLU A 80 -25.34 8.76 16.70
C GLU A 80 -24.87 7.64 17.66
N HIS A 81 -25.38 7.57 18.88
CA HIS A 81 -25.10 6.46 19.80
C HIS A 81 -25.51 5.12 19.15
N HIS A 82 -24.53 4.26 18.89
CA HIS A 82 -24.75 2.94 18.34
C HIS A 82 -24.98 1.91 19.44
N SER A 83 -25.88 0.97 19.24
CA SER A 83 -26.15 -0.15 20.16
C SER A 83 -24.97 -1.14 20.23
N ARG A 84 -24.09 -1.12 19.21
CA ARG A 84 -22.83 -1.88 19.12
C ARG A 84 -21.84 -1.17 18.19
N ASP A 85 -20.62 -1.69 18.09
CA ASP A 85 -19.60 -1.13 17.19
C ASP A 85 -19.89 -1.46 15.73
N TYR A 86 -20.05 -0.42 14.91
CA TYR A 86 -20.09 -0.49 13.44
C TYR A 86 -19.77 0.89 12.83
N ILE A 87 -19.31 0.90 11.59
CA ILE A 87 -19.03 2.13 10.84
C ILE A 87 -20.02 2.25 9.70
N VAL A 88 -20.70 3.38 9.62
CA VAL A 88 -21.60 3.72 8.51
C VAL A 88 -20.85 4.59 7.51
N MET A 89 -20.94 4.20 6.26
CA MET A 89 -20.24 4.85 5.15
C MET A 89 -21.22 5.11 4.01
N GLU A 90 -20.87 6.06 3.14
CA GLU A 90 -21.60 6.23 1.90
C GLU A 90 -21.59 4.94 1.08
N TRP A 91 -22.70 4.67 0.41
CA TRP A 91 -22.76 3.59 -0.57
C TRP A 91 -22.10 4.05 -1.87
N ILE A 92 -21.08 3.31 -2.34
CA ILE A 92 -20.40 3.58 -3.59
C ILE A 92 -20.96 2.67 -4.67
N ASN A 93 -21.62 3.26 -5.67
CA ASN A 93 -22.16 2.50 -6.80
C ASN A 93 -21.04 2.18 -7.82
N GLY A 94 -20.24 1.18 -7.53
CA GLY A 94 -19.08 0.81 -8.30
C GLY A 94 -18.58 -0.60 -7.99
N ARG A 95 -17.39 -0.92 -8.51
CA ARG A 95 -16.71 -2.20 -8.27
C ARG A 95 -15.29 -1.95 -7.81
N SER A 96 -14.73 -2.87 -7.03
CA SER A 96 -13.30 -2.73 -6.68
C SER A 96 -12.43 -2.87 -7.94
N LEU A 97 -11.31 -2.14 -7.97
CA LEU A 97 -10.32 -2.26 -9.03
C LEU A 97 -9.80 -3.71 -9.15
N ARG A 98 -9.72 -4.45 -8.04
CA ARG A 98 -9.39 -5.88 -8.04
C ARG A 98 -10.36 -6.68 -8.89
N LYS A 99 -11.67 -6.43 -8.75
CA LYS A 99 -12.69 -7.14 -9.53
C LYS A 99 -12.57 -6.81 -11.02
N ILE A 100 -12.30 -5.55 -11.36
CA ILE A 100 -12.08 -5.10 -12.73
C ILE A 100 -10.84 -5.81 -13.33
N LEU A 101 -9.72 -5.84 -12.60
CA LEU A 101 -8.49 -6.50 -13.06
C LEU A 101 -8.65 -8.02 -13.18
N ALA A 102 -9.42 -8.65 -12.29
CA ALA A 102 -9.71 -10.08 -12.38
C ALA A 102 -10.52 -10.44 -13.64
N GLU A 103 -11.42 -9.57 -14.08
CA GLU A 103 -12.26 -9.78 -15.26
C GLU A 103 -11.53 -9.40 -16.56
N GLN A 104 -10.76 -8.33 -16.58
CA GLN A 104 -10.16 -7.75 -17.79
C GLN A 104 -8.69 -8.10 -17.98
N GLY A 105 -8.01 -8.57 -16.93
CA GLY A 105 -6.58 -8.86 -16.91
C GLY A 105 -5.75 -7.59 -16.84
N LYS A 106 -5.70 -6.81 -17.91
CA LYS A 106 -5.00 -5.52 -18.02
C LYS A 106 -5.90 -4.44 -18.58
N LEU A 107 -5.51 -3.18 -18.37
CA LEU A 107 -6.24 -2.01 -18.85
C LEU A 107 -5.46 -1.29 -19.95
N PRO A 108 -6.14 -0.63 -20.91
CA PRO A 108 -5.51 0.31 -21.83
C PRO A 108 -4.76 1.41 -21.07
N GLN A 109 -3.62 1.88 -21.62
CA GLN A 109 -2.77 2.86 -20.94
C GLN A 109 -3.54 4.14 -20.56
N GLU A 110 -4.37 4.66 -21.45
CA GLU A 110 -5.16 5.87 -21.21
C GLU A 110 -6.09 5.70 -19.99
N ARG A 111 -6.82 4.59 -19.94
CA ARG A 111 -7.72 4.26 -18.83
C ARG A 111 -6.98 4.06 -17.50
N ALA A 112 -5.86 3.32 -17.54
CA ALA A 112 -5.01 3.12 -16.37
C ALA A 112 -4.42 4.44 -15.85
N THR A 113 -4.03 5.33 -16.77
CA THR A 113 -3.52 6.67 -16.43
C THR A 113 -4.61 7.52 -15.76
N HIS A 114 -5.81 7.55 -16.33
CA HIS A 114 -6.94 8.28 -15.74
C HIS A 114 -7.23 7.83 -14.30
N MET A 115 -7.36 6.54 -14.09
CA MET A 115 -7.56 5.98 -12.74
C MET A 115 -6.39 6.27 -11.81
N ALA A 116 -5.14 6.14 -12.28
CA ALA A 116 -3.95 6.42 -11.47
C ALA A 116 -3.87 7.88 -11.02
N ILE A 117 -4.25 8.82 -11.88
CA ILE A 117 -4.34 10.25 -11.52
C ILE A 117 -5.36 10.43 -10.40
N GLY A 118 -6.57 9.88 -10.52
CA GLY A 118 -7.58 9.96 -9.48
C GLY A 118 -7.15 9.31 -8.15
N ILE A 119 -6.41 8.21 -8.20
CA ILE A 119 -5.81 7.59 -7.01
C ILE A 119 -4.79 8.55 -6.37
N CYS A 120 -3.92 9.17 -7.19
CA CYS A 120 -2.95 10.14 -6.72
C CYS A 120 -3.61 11.36 -6.07
N GLU A 121 -4.70 11.88 -6.63
CA GLU A 121 -5.47 12.99 -6.06
C GLU A 121 -6.05 12.63 -4.69
N ALA A 122 -6.68 11.46 -4.57
CA ALA A 122 -7.19 10.97 -3.30
C ALA A 122 -6.08 10.83 -2.24
N VAL A 123 -4.95 10.23 -2.65
CA VAL A 123 -3.79 10.01 -1.76
C VAL A 123 -3.13 11.35 -1.38
N ALA A 124 -2.99 12.28 -2.30
CA ALA A 124 -2.48 13.61 -2.03
C ALA A 124 -3.35 14.36 -1.02
N TYR A 125 -4.67 14.25 -1.16
CA TYR A 125 -5.62 14.83 -0.21
C TYR A 125 -5.44 14.26 1.20
N ILE A 126 -5.39 12.95 1.37
CA ILE A 126 -5.19 12.36 2.71
C ILE A 126 -3.82 12.71 3.30
N HIS A 127 -2.77 12.79 2.46
CA HIS A 127 -1.43 13.21 2.89
C HIS A 127 -1.43 14.65 3.41
N SER A 128 -2.17 15.58 2.76
CA SER A 128 -2.30 16.96 3.22
C SER A 128 -3.01 17.07 4.60
N HIS A 129 -3.77 16.03 4.98
CA HIS A 129 -4.40 15.90 6.31
C HIS A 129 -3.55 15.09 7.30
N GLY A 130 -2.28 14.84 6.98
CA GLY A 130 -1.34 14.13 7.83
C GLY A 130 -1.61 12.61 7.95
N VAL A 131 -2.33 12.03 6.98
CA VAL A 131 -2.67 10.60 6.95
C VAL A 131 -1.88 9.90 5.86
N VAL A 132 -1.16 8.83 6.19
CA VAL A 132 -0.51 7.90 5.24
C VAL A 132 -1.33 6.62 5.22
N HIS A 133 -1.75 6.14 4.04
CA HIS A 133 -2.72 5.05 3.90
C HIS A 133 -2.15 3.69 4.29
N ARG A 134 -0.95 3.35 3.79
CA ARG A 134 -0.18 2.14 4.12
C ARG A 134 -0.78 0.79 3.70
N ASP A 135 -1.94 0.80 3.08
CA ASP A 135 -2.60 -0.41 2.58
C ASP A 135 -3.27 -0.15 1.23
N LEU A 136 -2.56 0.60 0.36
CA LEU A 136 -3.02 0.86 -1.00
C LEU A 136 -2.90 -0.41 -1.84
N ARG A 137 -4.04 -0.88 -2.34
CA ARG A 137 -4.18 -2.09 -3.15
C ARG A 137 -5.50 -2.05 -3.93
N PRO A 138 -5.61 -2.78 -5.04
CA PRO A 138 -6.81 -2.73 -5.89
C PRO A 138 -8.13 -3.07 -5.17
N GLU A 139 -8.09 -3.83 -4.08
CA GLU A 139 -9.25 -4.12 -3.24
C GLU A 139 -9.78 -2.90 -2.49
N HIS A 140 -8.92 -1.89 -2.24
CA HIS A 140 -9.26 -0.68 -1.50
C HIS A 140 -9.51 0.53 -2.40
N ILE A 141 -9.70 0.30 -3.69
CA ILE A 141 -10.04 1.30 -4.70
C ILE A 141 -11.34 0.88 -5.37
N MET A 142 -12.39 1.65 -5.13
CA MET A 142 -13.67 1.50 -5.83
C MET A 142 -13.64 2.34 -7.11
N VAL A 143 -14.26 1.83 -8.15
CA VAL A 143 -14.33 2.46 -9.48
C VAL A 143 -15.78 2.46 -9.93
N ASP A 144 -16.30 3.63 -10.29
CA ASP A 144 -17.66 3.77 -10.81
C ASP A 144 -17.75 3.50 -12.33
N SER A 145 -18.94 3.68 -12.91
CA SER A 145 -19.18 3.47 -14.35
C SER A 145 -18.46 4.47 -15.26
N ASN A 146 -17.96 5.57 -14.73
CA ASN A 146 -17.23 6.62 -15.46
C ASN A 146 -15.72 6.57 -15.20
N ASP A 147 -15.23 5.49 -14.60
CA ASP A 147 -13.84 5.29 -14.17
C ASP A 147 -13.37 6.28 -13.09
N HIS A 148 -14.28 6.98 -12.40
CA HIS A 148 -13.89 7.73 -11.22
C HIS A 148 -13.54 6.77 -10.09
N VAL A 149 -12.44 7.09 -9.41
CA VAL A 149 -11.93 6.26 -8.31
C VAL A 149 -12.33 6.83 -6.96
N LYS A 150 -12.56 5.95 -6.01
CA LYS A 150 -12.79 6.30 -4.62
C LYS A 150 -12.00 5.38 -3.70
N LEU A 151 -11.12 5.98 -2.91
CA LEU A 151 -10.27 5.28 -1.94
C LEU A 151 -11.08 4.89 -0.72
N ILE A 152 -10.98 3.63 -0.31
CA ILE A 152 -11.68 3.06 0.84
C ILE A 152 -10.68 2.43 1.82
N ASN A 153 -11.13 2.18 3.05
CA ASN A 153 -10.43 1.44 4.11
C ASN A 153 -9.17 2.15 4.67
N PHE A 154 -9.30 2.68 5.88
CA PHE A 154 -8.22 3.36 6.60
C PHE A 154 -7.72 2.59 7.83
N GLY A 155 -8.03 1.28 7.93
CA GLY A 155 -7.72 0.46 9.11
C GLY A 155 -6.22 0.34 9.44
N LEU A 156 -5.33 0.49 8.45
CA LEU A 156 -3.88 0.52 8.64
C LEU A 156 -3.27 1.92 8.50
N ALA A 157 -4.10 2.94 8.28
CA ALA A 157 -3.61 4.30 8.10
C ALA A 157 -2.89 4.84 9.35
N LEU A 158 -1.85 5.62 9.12
CA LEU A 158 -1.03 6.24 10.15
C LEU A 158 -1.24 7.76 10.14
N GLN A 159 -1.61 8.31 11.28
CA GLN A 159 -1.51 9.74 11.51
C GLN A 159 -0.05 10.10 11.82
N VAL A 160 0.55 10.99 11.04
CA VAL A 160 1.98 11.37 11.16
C VAL A 160 2.31 11.94 12.56
N ALA A 161 1.32 12.55 13.22
CA ALA A 161 1.46 13.12 14.56
C ALA A 161 1.18 12.13 15.70
N ALA A 162 0.67 10.93 15.43
CA ALA A 162 0.34 9.95 16.46
C ALA A 162 1.60 9.19 16.92
N ASN A 163 1.67 8.91 18.22
CA ASN A 163 2.71 8.07 18.80
C ASN A 163 2.75 6.70 18.14
N ARG A 164 3.96 6.16 17.94
CA ARG A 164 4.22 4.87 17.31
C ARG A 164 3.36 3.76 17.92
N ILE A 165 2.43 3.21 17.14
CA ILE A 165 2.00 1.85 17.38
C ILE A 165 3.02 0.99 16.65
N THR A 166 3.84 0.29 17.41
CA THR A 166 4.80 -0.71 16.91
C THR A 166 3.97 -1.85 16.33
N PHE A 167 3.81 -1.88 15.01
CA PHE A 167 3.24 -3.04 14.36
C PHE A 167 4.23 -4.19 14.51
N THR A 168 3.92 -5.14 15.38
CA THR A 168 4.54 -6.45 15.32
C THR A 168 4.21 -7.06 13.96
N ASN A 169 5.24 -7.50 13.25
CA ASN A 169 5.18 -8.04 11.88
C ASN A 169 4.25 -9.25 11.66
N LEU A 170 3.56 -9.71 12.68
CA LEU A 170 2.77 -10.95 12.72
C LEU A 170 1.33 -10.83 12.19
N THR A 171 0.82 -9.64 11.87
CA THR A 171 -0.59 -9.46 11.50
C THR A 171 -0.82 -8.90 10.09
N ARG A 172 0.20 -8.79 9.25
CA ARG A 172 -0.02 -8.52 7.83
C ARG A 172 -0.46 -9.81 7.15
N GLU A 173 -1.70 -9.84 6.71
CA GLU A 173 -2.14 -10.88 5.78
C GLU A 173 -1.18 -10.92 4.60
N LEU A 174 -0.77 -12.12 4.22
CA LEU A 174 0.22 -12.35 3.16
C LEU A 174 -0.11 -11.60 1.85
N GLN A 175 -1.38 -11.38 1.55
CA GLN A 175 -1.84 -10.63 0.37
C GLN A 175 -1.46 -9.14 0.40
N THR A 176 -1.33 -8.53 1.58
CA THR A 176 -0.98 -7.11 1.74
C THR A 176 0.48 -6.81 1.38
N VAL A 177 1.36 -7.80 1.50
CA VAL A 177 2.80 -7.64 1.21
C VAL A 177 3.06 -7.35 -0.27
N SER A 178 2.17 -7.75 -1.19
CA SER A 178 2.37 -7.59 -2.65
C SER A 178 2.48 -6.13 -3.11
N TYR A 179 1.86 -5.20 -2.41
CA TYR A 179 1.87 -3.77 -2.71
C TYR A 179 2.71 -2.95 -1.73
N ALA A 180 3.19 -3.57 -0.65
CA ALA A 180 3.94 -2.89 0.39
C ALA A 180 5.30 -2.39 -0.12
N SER A 181 5.67 -1.19 0.31
CA SER A 181 6.96 -0.61 0.03
C SER A 181 8.12 -1.34 0.74
N PRO A 182 9.36 -1.23 0.23
CA PRO A 182 10.53 -1.83 0.86
C PRO A 182 10.73 -1.45 2.33
N GLU A 183 10.47 -0.19 2.70
CA GLU A 183 10.57 0.30 4.07
C GLU A 183 9.47 -0.29 4.97
N GLU A 184 8.27 -0.50 4.44
CA GLU A 184 7.20 -1.19 5.17
C GLU A 184 7.54 -2.65 5.44
N ILE A 185 8.09 -3.35 4.45
CA ILE A 185 8.54 -4.75 4.59
C ILE A 185 9.64 -4.85 5.66
N LYS A 186 10.55 -3.86 5.72
CA LYS A 186 11.64 -3.80 6.71
C LYS A 186 11.18 -3.33 8.09
N GLY A 187 9.91 -2.96 8.27
CA GLY A 187 9.39 -2.39 9.52
C GLY A 187 9.98 -1.02 9.87
N LEU A 188 10.47 -0.29 8.86
CA LEU A 188 11.01 1.05 9.02
C LEU A 188 9.89 2.09 9.05
N ARG A 189 10.26 3.35 9.38
CA ARG A 189 9.31 4.46 9.35
C ARG A 189 8.83 4.72 7.92
N CYS A 190 7.51 4.74 7.76
CA CYS A 190 6.84 5.05 6.51
C CYS A 190 6.42 6.52 6.46
N ASP A 191 6.43 7.08 5.27
CA ASP A 191 5.89 8.41 4.98
C ASP A 191 5.04 8.36 3.68
N ALA A 192 4.63 9.52 3.16
CA ALA A 192 3.85 9.67 1.95
C ALA A 192 4.42 8.90 0.74
N ARG A 193 5.74 8.72 0.67
CA ARG A 193 6.43 8.02 -0.43
C ARG A 193 6.25 6.50 -0.39
N SER A 194 5.79 5.95 0.73
CA SER A 194 5.38 4.54 0.79
C SER A 194 4.12 4.30 -0.02
N ASP A 195 3.13 5.21 0.06
CA ASP A 195 1.92 5.14 -0.76
C ASP A 195 2.22 5.37 -2.24
N VAL A 196 3.17 6.25 -2.58
CA VAL A 196 3.65 6.44 -3.96
C VAL A 196 4.18 5.15 -4.56
N TYR A 197 4.95 4.38 -3.80
CA TYR A 197 5.41 3.06 -4.23
C TYR A 197 4.25 2.10 -4.51
N SER A 198 3.26 2.05 -3.61
CA SER A 198 2.08 1.21 -3.78
C SER A 198 1.26 1.60 -5.02
N ILE A 199 1.12 2.91 -5.31
CA ILE A 199 0.51 3.40 -6.56
C ILE A 199 1.31 2.90 -7.78
N GLY A 200 2.64 2.95 -7.72
CA GLY A 200 3.51 2.42 -8.78
C GLY A 200 3.28 0.92 -9.05
N VAL A 201 3.09 0.12 -7.99
CA VAL A 201 2.75 -1.32 -8.12
C VAL A 201 1.38 -1.50 -8.76
N ILE A 202 0.37 -0.74 -8.33
CA ILE A 202 -0.99 -0.78 -8.86
C ILE A 202 -0.99 -0.39 -10.35
N LEU A 203 -0.29 0.68 -10.71
CA LEU A 203 -0.17 1.13 -12.10
C LEU A 203 0.51 0.08 -12.99
N TYR A 204 1.59 -0.53 -12.49
CA TYR A 204 2.26 -1.63 -13.19
C TYR A 204 1.28 -2.79 -13.43
N GLU A 205 0.51 -3.18 -12.41
CA GLU A 205 -0.47 -4.26 -12.53
C GLU A 205 -1.62 -3.90 -13.48
N MET A 206 -2.15 -2.68 -13.41
CA MET A 206 -3.19 -2.21 -14.35
C MET A 206 -2.75 -2.33 -15.81
N LEU A 207 -1.50 -1.99 -16.11
CA LEU A 207 -0.96 -1.96 -17.47
C LEU A 207 -0.51 -3.33 -17.98
N THR A 208 -0.02 -4.21 -17.11
CA THR A 208 0.61 -5.48 -17.52
C THR A 208 -0.24 -6.71 -17.17
N GLY A 209 -1.25 -6.56 -16.30
CA GLY A 209 -2.01 -7.67 -15.72
C GLY A 209 -1.19 -8.53 -14.75
N ARG A 210 0.00 -8.07 -14.33
CA ARG A 210 0.92 -8.83 -13.49
C ARG A 210 1.56 -7.94 -12.43
N LEU A 211 1.85 -8.53 -11.27
CA LEU A 211 2.65 -7.85 -10.24
C LEU A 211 4.14 -7.83 -10.65
N PRO A 212 4.87 -6.73 -10.35
CA PRO A 212 6.27 -6.58 -10.77
C PRO A 212 7.23 -7.60 -10.13
N PHE A 213 6.89 -8.13 -8.96
CA PHE A 213 7.77 -9.03 -8.21
C PHE A 213 7.12 -10.38 -7.88
N GLY A 214 6.06 -10.76 -8.62
CA GLY A 214 5.34 -12.01 -8.41
C GLY A 214 4.23 -11.93 -7.37
N THR A 215 3.44 -13.01 -7.30
CA THR A 215 2.20 -13.09 -6.51
C THR A 215 2.34 -13.87 -5.22
N ASP A 216 3.34 -14.76 -5.12
CA ASP A 216 3.58 -15.49 -3.89
C ASP A 216 4.38 -14.66 -2.88
N ASN A 217 4.14 -14.91 -1.62
CA ASN A 217 4.83 -14.25 -0.51
C ASN A 217 6.07 -15.05 -0.07
N SER A 218 6.70 -15.77 -0.99
CA SER A 218 7.96 -16.43 -0.72
C SER A 218 9.03 -15.40 -0.32
N LEU A 219 9.95 -15.81 0.52
CA LEU A 219 11.10 -14.98 0.89
C LEU A 219 11.87 -14.47 -0.35
N ALA A 220 11.85 -15.23 -1.45
CA ALA A 220 12.47 -14.84 -2.71
C ALA A 220 11.81 -13.61 -3.33
N HIS A 221 10.47 -13.54 -3.35
CA HIS A 221 9.73 -12.39 -3.89
C HIS A 221 9.75 -11.19 -2.95
N ILE A 222 9.72 -11.40 -1.64
CA ILE A 222 9.94 -10.34 -0.66
C ILE A 222 11.33 -9.73 -0.85
N ASN A 223 12.37 -10.56 -0.93
CA ASN A 223 13.74 -10.09 -1.19
C ASN A 223 13.88 -9.40 -2.55
N ALA A 224 13.18 -9.88 -3.58
CA ALA A 224 13.20 -9.23 -4.90
C ALA A 224 12.77 -7.77 -4.83
N ARG A 225 11.72 -7.44 -4.07
CA ARG A 225 11.27 -6.05 -3.85
C ARG A 225 12.29 -5.18 -3.14
N LEU A 226 13.10 -5.78 -2.28
CA LEU A 226 14.09 -5.03 -1.50
C LEU A 226 15.32 -4.64 -2.31
N VAL A 227 15.66 -5.42 -3.35
CA VAL A 227 16.96 -5.30 -4.02
C VAL A 227 16.90 -5.31 -5.55
N LYS A 228 15.84 -5.88 -6.17
CA LYS A 228 15.76 -6.00 -7.62
C LYS A 228 15.02 -4.82 -8.24
N GLU A 229 15.39 -4.51 -9.49
CA GLU A 229 14.59 -3.62 -10.32
C GLU A 229 13.33 -4.35 -10.81
N PRO A 230 12.18 -3.64 -10.96
CA PRO A 230 11.00 -4.24 -11.55
C PRO A 230 11.28 -4.62 -13.00
N PRO A 231 10.75 -5.75 -13.49
CA PRO A 231 10.83 -6.10 -14.91
C PRO A 231 10.28 -4.97 -15.78
N SER A 232 10.84 -4.82 -17.00
CA SER A 232 10.35 -3.81 -17.92
C SER A 232 8.88 -4.05 -18.28
N PRO A 233 7.94 -3.12 -17.95
CA PRO A 233 6.55 -3.30 -18.34
C PRO A 233 6.38 -3.32 -19.87
N ARG A 234 7.22 -2.60 -20.63
CA ARG A 234 7.23 -2.61 -22.08
C ARG A 234 7.65 -3.94 -22.72
N LYS A 235 8.36 -4.80 -22.00
CA LYS A 235 8.64 -6.18 -22.47
C LYS A 235 7.42 -7.09 -22.34
N ILE A 236 6.46 -6.74 -21.47
CA ILE A 236 5.22 -7.48 -21.25
C ILE A 236 4.13 -6.93 -22.17
N GLU A 237 4.05 -5.58 -22.27
CA GLU A 237 3.04 -4.87 -23.04
C GLU A 237 3.70 -3.77 -23.87
N LEU A 238 3.79 -4.00 -25.20
CA LEU A 238 4.49 -3.10 -26.12
C LEU A 238 3.80 -1.76 -26.31
N SER A 239 2.51 -1.65 -26.03
CA SER A 239 1.74 -0.41 -26.14
C SER A 239 2.09 0.62 -25.06
N ILE A 240 2.77 0.21 -24.00
CA ILE A 240 3.23 1.11 -22.94
C ILE A 240 4.31 2.04 -23.50
N THR A 241 4.11 3.35 -23.32
CA THR A 241 5.08 4.36 -23.79
C THR A 241 6.38 4.33 -22.98
N PRO A 242 7.53 4.79 -23.54
CA PRO A 242 8.76 4.93 -22.77
C PRO A 242 8.61 5.83 -21.55
N GLN A 243 7.81 6.91 -21.67
CA GLN A 243 7.53 7.84 -20.59
C GLN A 243 6.76 7.17 -19.43
N MET A 244 5.71 6.41 -19.76
CA MET A 244 4.95 5.66 -18.76
C MET A 244 5.84 4.63 -18.03
N GLN A 245 6.71 3.93 -18.77
CA GLN A 245 7.70 3.05 -18.15
C GLN A 245 8.62 3.81 -17.18
N GLN A 246 9.06 5.02 -17.55
CA GLN A 246 9.92 5.83 -16.68
C GLN A 246 9.20 6.28 -15.41
N VAL A 247 7.92 6.68 -15.52
CA VAL A 247 7.06 7.02 -14.37
C VAL A 247 6.96 5.83 -13.42
N ILE A 248 6.66 4.65 -13.93
CA ILE A 248 6.58 3.42 -13.13
C ILE A 248 7.91 3.13 -12.43
N TYR A 249 9.01 3.23 -13.15
CA TYR A 249 10.32 2.97 -12.58
C TYR A 249 10.68 3.94 -11.45
N ARG A 250 10.38 5.23 -11.61
CA ARG A 250 10.61 6.22 -10.57
C ARG A 250 9.74 5.97 -9.35
N ALA A 251 8.47 5.63 -9.53
CA ALA A 251 7.58 5.29 -8.41
C ALA A 251 8.06 4.04 -7.65
N LEU A 252 8.62 3.04 -8.35
CA LEU A 252 9.08 1.77 -7.80
C LEU A 252 10.56 1.77 -7.34
N GLU A 253 11.21 2.93 -7.27
CA GLU A 253 12.59 3.00 -6.72
C GLU A 253 12.63 2.45 -5.28
N PRO A 254 13.57 1.54 -4.95
CA PRO A 254 13.64 0.95 -3.62
C PRO A 254 13.91 1.97 -2.51
N ALA A 255 14.73 2.99 -2.78
CA ALA A 255 15.03 4.05 -1.83
C ALA A 255 14.00 5.18 -1.96
N PRO A 256 13.27 5.56 -0.87
CA PRO A 256 12.24 6.60 -0.93
C PRO A 256 12.71 7.95 -1.48
N VAL A 257 14.00 8.28 -1.28
CA VAL A 257 14.59 9.57 -1.76
C VAL A 257 14.71 9.66 -3.28
N HIS A 258 14.60 8.54 -3.99
CA HIS A 258 14.66 8.50 -5.45
C HIS A 258 13.28 8.40 -6.09
N ARG A 259 12.22 8.27 -5.30
CA ARG A 259 10.82 8.26 -5.76
C ARG A 259 10.31 9.69 -6.00
N TYR A 260 9.09 9.78 -6.44
CA TYR A 260 8.32 11.01 -6.34
C TYR A 260 8.20 11.42 -4.87
N SER A 261 8.37 12.71 -4.60
CA SER A 261 8.29 13.24 -3.23
C SER A 261 6.85 13.26 -2.69
N SER A 262 5.88 13.28 -3.58
CA SER A 262 4.44 13.30 -3.27
C SER A 262 3.62 12.62 -4.35
N ALA A 263 2.37 12.29 -4.01
CA ALA A 263 1.40 11.77 -4.98
C ALA A 263 1.02 12.85 -6.01
N GLN A 264 1.06 14.15 -5.67
CA GLN A 264 0.86 15.25 -6.63
C GLN A 264 1.93 15.26 -7.72
N GLU A 265 3.20 15.08 -7.36
CA GLU A 265 4.30 15.01 -8.33
C GLU A 265 4.13 13.82 -9.29
N LEU A 266 3.70 12.67 -8.78
CA LEU A 266 3.38 11.51 -9.61
C LEU A 266 2.19 11.78 -10.54
N ALA A 267 1.12 12.41 -10.04
CA ALA A 267 -0.05 12.80 -10.86
C ALA A 267 0.33 13.75 -11.98
N HIS A 268 1.22 14.70 -11.70
CA HIS A 268 1.73 15.64 -12.69
C HIS A 268 2.43 14.94 -13.86
N ASP A 269 3.36 14.04 -13.59
CA ASP A 269 4.08 13.30 -14.64
C ASP A 269 3.15 12.35 -15.43
N LEU A 270 2.10 11.81 -14.77
CA LEU A 270 1.07 11.01 -15.45
C LEU A 270 0.21 11.87 -16.40
N ALA A 271 -0.11 13.11 -16.01
CA ALA A 271 -0.90 14.05 -16.82
C ALA A 271 -0.07 14.70 -17.93
N HIS A 272 1.25 14.85 -17.74
CA HIS A 272 2.15 15.55 -18.68
C HIS A 272 3.30 14.63 -19.13
N PRO A 273 3.00 13.49 -19.80
CA PRO A 273 4.03 12.52 -20.18
C PRO A 273 5.11 13.09 -21.10
N GLN A 274 4.83 14.18 -21.83
CA GLN A 274 5.80 14.87 -22.69
C GLN A 274 6.94 15.57 -21.89
N GLU A 275 6.73 15.83 -20.61
CA GLU A 275 7.73 16.46 -19.72
C GLU A 275 8.64 15.40 -19.04
N VAL A 276 8.26 14.12 -19.14
CA VAL A 276 9.00 13.03 -18.52
C VAL A 276 10.25 12.72 -19.33
N VAL A 277 11.41 12.95 -18.73
CA VAL A 277 12.71 12.61 -19.30
C VAL A 277 12.91 11.10 -19.21
N VAL A 278 13.07 10.46 -20.38
CA VAL A 278 13.36 9.02 -20.46
C VAL A 278 14.84 8.80 -20.31
N GLU A 279 15.27 8.25 -19.19
CA GLU A 279 16.66 7.87 -18.96
C GLU A 279 16.94 6.48 -19.55
N GLU A 280 18.03 6.33 -20.28
CA GLU A 280 18.57 5.00 -20.61
C GLU A 280 19.09 4.36 -19.30
N ARG A 281 18.36 3.38 -18.78
CA ARG A 281 18.83 2.58 -17.66
C ARG A 281 20.02 1.74 -18.09
N ASN A 282 21.21 2.29 -17.94
CA ASN A 282 22.44 1.53 -18.16
C ASN A 282 22.52 0.36 -17.16
N ARG A 283 22.74 -0.84 -17.67
CA ARG A 283 22.98 -2.08 -16.89
C ARG A 283 24.08 -1.95 -15.83
N SER A 284 24.85 -0.87 -15.86
CA SER A 284 25.94 -0.58 -14.93
C SER A 284 25.50 -0.15 -13.51
N ARG A 285 24.24 0.28 -13.29
CA ARG A 285 23.77 0.62 -11.92
C ARG A 285 23.76 -0.59 -10.98
N ASN A 286 23.50 -1.80 -11.50
CA ASN A 286 23.48 -3.02 -10.69
C ASN A 286 24.89 -3.49 -10.30
N LEU A 287 25.89 -3.28 -11.13
CA LEU A 287 27.29 -3.65 -10.83
C LEU A 287 27.87 -2.76 -9.72
N ASN A 288 27.58 -1.45 -9.72
CA ASN A 288 28.12 -0.53 -8.72
C ASN A 288 27.45 -0.70 -7.33
N ARG A 289 26.18 -1.13 -7.24
CA ARG A 289 25.52 -1.40 -5.95
C ARG A 289 26.05 -2.68 -5.29
N THR A 290 26.25 -3.75 -6.05
CA THR A 290 26.83 -5.01 -5.55
C THR A 290 28.28 -4.82 -5.15
N THR A 291 29.10 -4.12 -5.93
CA THR A 291 30.50 -3.88 -5.62
C THR A 291 30.70 -2.98 -4.41
N ALA A 292 29.87 -1.95 -4.20
CA ALA A 292 29.98 -1.06 -3.03
C ALA A 292 29.60 -1.75 -1.71
N VAL A 293 28.63 -2.66 -1.71
CA VAL A 293 28.26 -3.46 -0.52
C VAL A 293 29.34 -4.52 -0.25
N TRP A 294 29.83 -5.17 -1.30
CA TRP A 294 30.89 -6.17 -1.17
C TRP A 294 32.21 -5.54 -0.68
N SER A 295 32.58 -4.36 -1.16
CA SER A 295 33.82 -3.70 -0.75
C SER A 295 33.82 -3.31 0.72
N LYS A 296 32.71 -2.80 1.28
CA LYS A 296 32.60 -2.48 2.73
C LYS A 296 32.66 -3.74 3.60
N ASN A 297 32.00 -4.83 3.18
CA ASN A 297 32.01 -6.07 3.96
C ASN A 297 33.36 -6.80 3.86
N ILE A 298 33.99 -6.80 2.69
CA ILE A 298 35.32 -7.41 2.51
C ILE A 298 36.34 -6.68 3.39
N LEU A 299 36.35 -5.34 3.44
CA LEU A 299 37.24 -4.59 4.30
C LEU A 299 37.02 -4.94 5.77
N LEU A 300 35.79 -5.07 6.23
CA LEU A 300 35.46 -5.48 7.59
C LEU A 300 35.98 -6.88 7.91
N TYR A 301 35.79 -7.84 7.00
CA TYR A 301 36.28 -9.22 7.19
C TYR A 301 37.80 -9.30 7.15
N VAL A 302 38.47 -8.52 6.30
CA VAL A 302 39.93 -8.45 6.25
C VAL A 302 40.50 -7.88 7.55
N VAL A 303 39.90 -6.82 8.11
CA VAL A 303 40.30 -6.25 9.41
C VAL A 303 40.06 -7.24 10.54
N LEU A 304 38.89 -7.90 10.59
CA LEU A 304 38.57 -8.92 11.59
C LEU A 304 39.52 -10.12 11.54
N ALA A 305 39.98 -10.53 10.36
CA ALA A 305 40.93 -11.63 10.20
C ALA A 305 42.38 -11.22 10.51
N ALA A 306 42.75 -9.96 10.23
CA ALA A 306 44.10 -9.46 10.47
C ALA A 306 44.42 -9.27 11.97
N VAL A 307 43.44 -8.86 12.78
CA VAL A 307 43.63 -8.62 14.21
C VAL A 307 44.18 -9.84 14.98
N PRO A 308 43.58 -11.05 14.91
CA PRO A 308 44.11 -12.22 15.60
C PRO A 308 45.49 -12.67 15.07
N ILE A 309 45.75 -12.47 13.77
CA ILE A 309 47.09 -12.79 13.20
C ILE A 309 48.15 -11.88 13.76
N VAL A 310 47.87 -10.59 13.82
CA VAL A 310 48.82 -9.60 14.40
C VAL A 310 49.05 -9.87 15.89
N LEU A 311 48.00 -10.17 16.66
CA LEU A 311 48.14 -10.52 18.07
C LEU A 311 48.93 -11.80 18.27
N PHE A 312 48.77 -12.81 17.43
CA PHE A 312 49.49 -14.06 17.48
C PHE A 312 50.99 -13.83 17.20
N VAL A 313 51.34 -13.03 16.18
CA VAL A 313 52.72 -12.68 15.85
C VAL A 313 53.37 -11.87 16.98
N LEU A 314 52.69 -10.92 17.58
CA LEU A 314 53.19 -10.16 18.71
C LEU A 314 53.43 -11.04 19.94
N MET A 315 52.55 -12.01 20.19
CA MET A 315 52.68 -12.97 21.27
C MET A 315 53.89 -13.90 21.05
N MET A 316 54.11 -14.37 19.82
CA MET A 316 55.33 -15.17 19.47
C MET A 316 56.63 -14.38 19.62
N LEU A 317 56.64 -13.12 19.20
CA LEU A 317 57.83 -12.26 19.37
C LEU A 317 58.13 -11.95 20.85
N ALA A 318 57.07 -11.83 21.67
CA ALA A 318 57.25 -11.61 23.11
C ALA A 318 57.77 -12.87 23.84
N THR A 319 57.40 -14.07 23.40
CA THR A 319 57.89 -15.33 23.97
C THR A 319 59.32 -15.68 23.53
N HIS A 320 59.79 -15.19 22.35
CA HIS A 320 61.17 -15.41 21.88
C HIS A 320 62.21 -14.44 22.48
N ARG A 321 61.77 -13.41 23.21
CA ARG A 321 62.65 -12.45 23.90
C ARG A 321 62.90 -12.79 25.39
N ARG A 322 62.46 -13.95 25.84
CA ARG A 322 62.83 -14.55 27.12
C ARG A 322 63.67 -15.78 26.87
#